data_00d05b7a16c35356505041c2eaaffebe
#
_entry.id   00d05b7a16c35356505041c2eaaffebe
#
_cell.length_a   1.000
_cell.length_b   1.000
_cell.length_c   1.000
_cell.angle_alpha   90.00
_cell.angle_beta   90.00
_cell.angle_gamma   90.00
#
_symmetry.space_group_name_H-M   'P 1'
#
loop_
_entity.id
_entity.type
_entity.pdbx_description
1 polymer ?
#
loop_
_entity_poly.entity_id
_entity_poly.type
_entity_poly.pdbx_seq_one_letter_code
_entity_poly.pdbx_strand_id
1 'polypeptide(L)'
;MSFVTTEIQDAVAVLTIDRPKALNALNPEVLADLKAAFEAIDQNAVRCVVLTGAGDKSFVAGADIGSMSTMTKAEGEAFGKLGNDVFLMIESFPLPVIAAVNGFALGGGNELAMSCDIRLCSDNAVFGQPEVGLGITPGFGGTQR
;
A
#
# COMPACT_ATOMS: atom_id res chain seq x y z
N MET A 1 6.07 -17.26 -1.10
CA MET A 1 6.07 -16.66 0.27
C MET A 1 5.38 -15.32 0.11
N SER A 2 4.32 -15.05 0.86
CA SER A 2 3.57 -13.79 0.73
C SER A 2 4.36 -12.61 1.29
N PHE A 3 4.25 -11.45 0.63
CA PHE A 3 4.79 -10.17 1.08
C PHE A 3 3.83 -9.41 2.01
N VAL A 4 2.65 -9.95 2.27
CA VAL A 4 1.69 -9.38 3.22
C VAL A 4 1.36 -10.43 4.25
N THR A 5 1.54 -10.09 5.51
CA THR A 5 1.14 -10.93 6.65
C THR A 5 -0.12 -10.36 7.28
N THR A 6 -0.98 -11.24 7.78
CA THR A 6 -2.21 -10.86 8.50
C THR A 6 -2.18 -11.45 9.89
N GLU A 7 -2.35 -10.60 10.89
CA GLU A 7 -2.52 -11.00 12.28
C GLU A 7 -3.85 -10.46 12.80
N ILE A 8 -4.62 -11.30 13.48
CA ILE A 8 -5.87 -10.88 14.13
C ILE A 8 -5.60 -10.70 15.62
N GLN A 9 -5.77 -9.48 16.11
CA GLN A 9 -5.65 -9.12 17.51
C GLN A 9 -7.04 -8.66 17.99
N ASP A 10 -7.70 -9.48 18.79
CA ASP A 10 -9.11 -9.31 19.15
C ASP A 10 -10.00 -9.19 17.90
N ALA A 11 -10.55 -8.01 17.65
CA ALA A 11 -11.37 -7.74 16.46
C ALA A 11 -10.68 -6.79 15.46
N VAL A 12 -9.35 -6.70 15.50
CA VAL A 12 -8.54 -5.86 14.59
C VAL A 12 -7.68 -6.76 13.70
N ALA A 13 -7.79 -6.59 12.40
CA ALA A 13 -6.89 -7.22 11.44
C ALA A 13 -5.69 -6.29 11.21
N VAL A 14 -4.50 -6.75 11.57
CA VAL A 14 -3.25 -6.03 11.28
C VAL A 14 -2.61 -6.65 10.05
N LEU A 15 -2.57 -5.90 8.96
CA LEU A 15 -1.91 -6.26 7.71
C LEU A 15 -0.56 -5.57 7.65
N THR A 16 0.50 -6.35 7.51
CA THR A 16 1.86 -5.82 7.40
C THR A 16 2.46 -6.16 6.05
N ILE A 17 2.85 -5.12 5.29
CA ILE A 17 3.65 -5.30 4.07
C ILE A 17 5.08 -5.61 4.51
N ASP A 18 5.55 -6.82 4.24
CA ASP A 18 6.84 -7.34 4.72
C ASP A 18 7.83 -7.55 3.57
N ARG A 19 8.43 -6.44 3.15
CA ARG A 19 9.52 -6.39 2.16
C ARG A 19 10.58 -5.35 2.55
N PRO A 20 11.11 -5.38 3.79
CA PRO A 20 11.92 -4.29 4.35
C PRO A 20 13.23 -4.05 3.58
N LYS A 21 13.81 -5.07 2.94
CA LYS A 21 15.01 -4.93 2.09
C LYS A 21 14.80 -4.04 0.87
N ALA A 22 13.56 -3.88 0.42
CA ALA A 22 13.15 -2.98 -0.66
C ALA A 22 12.29 -1.82 -0.12
N LEU A 23 12.41 -1.46 1.16
CA LEU A 23 11.63 -0.41 1.82
C LEU A 23 10.12 -0.58 1.62
N ASN A 24 9.64 -1.81 1.58
CA ASN A 24 8.25 -2.20 1.36
C ASN A 24 7.66 -1.70 0.02
N ALA A 25 8.50 -1.46 -0.99
CA ALA A 25 8.09 -0.96 -2.29
C ALA A 25 7.14 -1.93 -3.01
N LEU A 26 6.17 -1.35 -3.72
CA LEU A 26 5.10 -2.06 -4.40
C LEU A 26 5.56 -2.60 -5.75
N ASN A 27 5.42 -3.90 -5.93
CA ASN A 27 5.50 -4.60 -7.20
C ASN A 27 4.17 -5.35 -7.45
N PRO A 28 3.95 -5.99 -8.61
CA PRO A 28 2.72 -6.71 -8.87
C PRO A 28 2.38 -7.78 -7.83
N GLU A 29 3.39 -8.47 -7.29
CA GLU A 29 3.20 -9.53 -6.28
C GLU A 29 2.72 -8.95 -4.94
N VAL A 30 3.31 -7.85 -4.47
CA VAL A 30 2.86 -7.15 -3.24
C VAL A 30 1.41 -6.67 -3.39
N LEU A 31 1.05 -6.12 -4.55
CA LEU A 31 -0.33 -5.67 -4.81
C LEU A 31 -1.32 -6.85 -4.83
N ALA A 32 -0.92 -7.98 -5.45
CA ALA A 32 -1.74 -9.19 -5.46
C ALA A 32 -1.91 -9.77 -4.05
N ASP A 33 -0.83 -9.81 -3.26
CA ASP A 33 -0.87 -10.29 -1.88
C ASP A 33 -1.72 -9.37 -0.99
N LEU A 34 -1.62 -8.06 -1.18
CA LEU A 34 -2.44 -7.08 -0.46
C LEU A 34 -3.93 -7.28 -0.77
N LYS A 35 -4.27 -7.44 -2.05
CA LYS A 35 -5.63 -7.76 -2.48
C LYS A 35 -6.14 -9.04 -1.80
N ALA A 36 -5.36 -10.12 -1.88
CA ALA A 36 -5.74 -11.39 -1.30
C ALA A 36 -5.91 -11.30 0.23
N ALA A 37 -5.07 -10.52 0.92
CA ALA A 37 -5.17 -10.31 2.36
C ALA A 37 -6.48 -9.61 2.75
N PHE A 38 -6.89 -8.57 2.02
CA PHE A 38 -8.17 -7.91 2.25
C PHE A 38 -9.37 -8.81 1.94
N GLU A 39 -9.31 -9.57 0.84
CA GLU A 39 -10.37 -10.52 0.45
C GLU A 39 -10.55 -11.67 1.46
N ALA A 40 -9.49 -12.01 2.20
CA ALA A 40 -9.52 -13.07 3.21
C ALA A 40 -10.05 -12.61 4.58
N ILE A 41 -10.32 -11.32 4.80
CA ILE A 41 -10.82 -10.80 6.08
C ILE A 41 -12.26 -11.26 6.31
N ASP A 42 -12.50 -11.96 7.42
CA ASP A 42 -13.85 -12.23 7.89
C ASP A 42 -14.46 -10.96 8.50
N GLN A 43 -15.29 -10.28 7.72
CA GLN A 43 -15.95 -9.02 8.09
C GLN A 43 -16.97 -9.18 9.24
N ASN A 44 -17.31 -10.41 9.63
CA ASN A 44 -18.16 -10.65 10.80
C ASN A 44 -17.33 -10.74 12.10
N ALA A 45 -16.07 -11.14 12.00
CA ALA A 45 -15.16 -11.29 13.13
C ALA A 45 -14.30 -10.04 13.39
N VAL A 46 -13.98 -9.27 12.32
CA VAL A 46 -13.12 -8.09 12.35
C VAL A 46 -13.96 -6.80 12.37
N ARG A 47 -13.52 -5.80 13.10
CA ARG A 47 -14.16 -4.49 13.23
C ARG A 47 -13.42 -3.37 12.51
N CYS A 48 -12.12 -3.51 12.32
CA CYS A 48 -11.30 -2.57 11.55
C CYS A 48 -10.02 -3.26 11.06
N VAL A 49 -9.39 -2.64 10.08
CA VAL A 49 -8.12 -3.07 9.51
C VAL A 49 -7.06 -2.02 9.83
N VAL A 50 -5.89 -2.45 10.27
CA VAL A 50 -4.69 -1.62 10.38
C VAL A 50 -3.70 -2.08 9.33
N LEU A 51 -3.24 -1.17 8.49
CA LEU A 51 -2.24 -1.42 7.45
C LEU A 51 -0.94 -0.73 7.81
N THR A 52 0.17 -1.48 7.82
CA THR A 52 1.50 -0.94 8.16
C THR A 52 2.60 -1.59 7.32
N GLY A 53 3.83 -1.09 7.43
CA GLY A 53 5.02 -1.66 6.82
C GLY A 53 5.91 -2.35 7.83
N ALA A 54 6.56 -3.44 7.45
CA ALA A 54 7.54 -4.11 8.30
C ALA A 54 8.81 -3.26 8.49
N GLY A 55 9.38 -3.32 9.68
CA GLY A 55 10.57 -2.57 10.07
C GLY A 55 10.24 -1.15 10.55
N ASP A 56 11.27 -0.32 10.66
CA ASP A 56 11.22 1.02 11.27
C ASP A 56 11.48 2.17 10.28
N LYS A 57 11.78 1.84 9.01
CA LYS A 57 12.20 2.83 8.02
C LYS A 57 11.11 3.28 7.07
N SER A 58 10.19 2.39 6.73
CA SER A 58 9.25 2.65 5.67
C SER A 58 7.91 1.97 5.93
N PHE A 59 6.87 2.73 5.75
CA PHE A 59 5.53 2.20 5.47
C PHE A 59 5.56 1.56 4.09
N VAL A 60 5.67 2.37 3.05
CA VAL A 60 5.87 1.98 1.64
C VAL A 60 6.59 3.09 0.91
N ALA A 61 7.79 2.82 0.39
CA ALA A 61 8.61 3.83 -0.29
C ALA A 61 8.34 3.95 -1.80
N GLY A 62 7.11 3.67 -2.23
CA GLY A 62 6.67 3.83 -3.62
C GLY A 62 6.56 2.54 -4.40
N ALA A 63 6.42 2.67 -5.72
CA ALA A 63 6.50 1.55 -6.64
C ALA A 63 7.95 1.06 -6.79
N ASP A 64 8.13 -0.23 -7.01
CA ASP A 64 9.46 -0.82 -7.23
C ASP A 64 9.98 -0.45 -8.62
N ILE A 65 10.81 0.60 -8.68
CA ILE A 65 11.41 1.11 -9.92
C ILE A 65 12.23 0.02 -10.63
N GLY A 66 12.88 -0.86 -9.87
CA GLY A 66 13.66 -1.97 -10.42
C GLY A 66 12.77 -2.92 -11.24
N SER A 67 11.61 -3.28 -10.71
CA SER A 67 10.65 -4.12 -11.43
C SER A 67 10.01 -3.40 -12.62
N MET A 68 9.77 -2.08 -12.50
CA MET A 68 9.17 -1.28 -13.57
C MET A 68 10.12 -1.06 -14.77
N SER A 69 11.43 -1.01 -14.53
CA SER A 69 12.43 -0.67 -15.57
C SER A 69 12.48 -1.66 -16.75
N THR A 70 11.96 -2.87 -16.56
CA THR A 70 11.93 -3.94 -17.57
C THR A 70 10.54 -4.17 -18.16
N MET A 71 9.52 -3.44 -17.68
CA MET A 71 8.15 -3.59 -18.14
C MET A 71 7.97 -3.04 -19.56
N THR A 72 7.27 -3.77 -20.38
CA THR A 72 6.70 -3.27 -21.63
C THR A 72 5.59 -2.26 -21.32
N LYS A 73 5.15 -1.50 -22.33
CA LYS A 73 4.03 -0.57 -22.18
C LYS A 73 2.77 -1.27 -21.66
N ALA A 74 2.44 -2.45 -22.19
CA ALA A 74 1.26 -3.22 -21.77
C ALA A 74 1.36 -3.71 -20.32
N GLU A 75 2.54 -4.15 -19.89
CA GLU A 75 2.78 -4.54 -18.50
C GLU A 75 2.71 -3.35 -17.56
N GLY A 76 3.23 -2.18 -17.96
CA GLY A 76 3.11 -0.94 -17.19
C GLY A 76 1.66 -0.49 -17.04
N GLU A 77 0.86 -0.56 -18.11
CA GLU A 77 -0.58 -0.28 -18.07
C GLU A 77 -1.32 -1.26 -17.13
N ALA A 78 -0.99 -2.55 -17.20
CA ALA A 78 -1.57 -3.57 -16.33
C ALA A 78 -1.18 -3.35 -14.85
N PHE A 79 0.07 -2.97 -14.58
CA PHE A 79 0.54 -2.65 -13.24
C PHE A 79 -0.17 -1.40 -12.67
N GLY A 80 -0.28 -0.33 -13.45
CA GLY A 80 -1.01 0.86 -13.06
C GLY A 80 -2.49 0.57 -12.77
N LYS A 81 -3.12 -0.25 -13.62
CA LYS A 81 -4.51 -0.69 -13.39
C LYS A 81 -4.63 -1.52 -12.11
N LEU A 82 -3.75 -2.50 -11.90
CA LEU A 82 -3.76 -3.34 -10.70
C LEU A 82 -3.65 -2.50 -9.42
N GLY A 83 -2.72 -1.54 -9.37
CA GLY A 83 -2.57 -0.66 -8.21
C GLY A 83 -3.80 0.20 -7.95
N ASN A 84 -4.39 0.78 -9.00
CA ASN A 84 -5.63 1.55 -8.86
C ASN A 84 -6.80 0.68 -8.40
N ASP A 85 -6.97 -0.53 -8.96
CA ASP A 85 -8.03 -1.46 -8.57
C ASP A 85 -7.89 -1.87 -7.09
N VAL A 86 -6.67 -2.18 -6.62
CA VAL A 86 -6.40 -2.55 -5.23
C VAL A 86 -6.68 -1.37 -4.29
N PHE A 87 -6.24 -0.17 -4.64
CA PHE A 87 -6.44 1.00 -3.79
C PHE A 87 -7.91 1.42 -3.74
N LEU A 88 -8.65 1.29 -4.85
CA LEU A 88 -10.10 1.51 -4.87
C LEU A 88 -10.83 0.46 -4.02
N MET A 89 -10.38 -0.79 -4.03
CA MET A 89 -10.92 -1.84 -3.17
C MET A 89 -10.71 -1.50 -1.68
N ILE A 90 -9.53 -0.98 -1.30
CA ILE A 90 -9.23 -0.55 0.07
C ILE A 90 -10.13 0.63 0.46
N GLU A 91 -10.24 1.65 -0.41
CA GLU A 91 -11.05 2.84 -0.21
C GLU A 91 -12.56 2.52 -0.06
N SER A 92 -13.00 1.43 -0.73
CA SER A 92 -14.40 0.96 -0.69
C SER A 92 -14.62 -0.17 0.32
N PHE A 93 -13.61 -0.51 1.13
CA PHE A 93 -13.72 -1.62 2.06
C PHE A 93 -14.78 -1.33 3.13
N PRO A 94 -15.68 -2.29 3.46
CA PRO A 94 -16.85 -2.00 4.30
C PRO A 94 -16.51 -1.78 5.79
N LEU A 95 -15.26 -2.04 6.20
CA LEU A 95 -14.77 -1.77 7.55
C LEU A 95 -13.75 -0.64 7.52
N PRO A 96 -13.62 0.15 8.61
CA PRO A 96 -12.60 1.19 8.70
C PRO A 96 -11.20 0.63 8.46
N VAL A 97 -10.44 1.29 7.58
CA VAL A 97 -9.04 0.98 7.29
C VAL A 97 -8.15 2.11 7.79
N ILE A 98 -7.20 1.78 8.66
CA ILE A 98 -6.29 2.72 9.30
C ILE A 98 -4.88 2.49 8.75
N ALA A 99 -4.30 3.47 8.08
CA ALA A 99 -2.88 3.45 7.76
C ALA A 99 -2.07 3.83 9.00
N ALA A 100 -1.25 2.91 9.51
CA ALA A 100 -0.25 3.16 10.54
C ALA A 100 1.10 3.38 9.86
N VAL A 101 1.40 4.65 9.55
CA VAL A 101 2.55 5.04 8.73
C VAL A 101 3.80 5.14 9.61
N ASN A 102 4.64 4.12 9.54
CA ASN A 102 5.82 3.92 10.39
C ASN A 102 7.15 4.35 9.74
N GLY A 103 7.12 5.32 8.82
CA GLY A 103 8.30 5.82 8.12
C GLY A 103 7.96 6.41 6.76
N PHE A 104 8.75 6.11 5.72
CA PHE A 104 8.52 6.65 4.38
C PHE A 104 7.18 6.18 3.80
N ALA A 105 6.35 7.13 3.36
CA ALA A 105 5.15 6.93 2.57
C ALA A 105 5.29 7.78 1.29
N LEU A 106 5.95 7.23 0.26
CA LEU A 106 6.35 7.99 -0.93
C LEU A 106 5.65 7.43 -2.18
N GLY A 107 5.27 8.31 -3.11
CA GLY A 107 4.61 7.91 -4.36
C GLY A 107 3.44 6.97 -4.11
N GLY A 108 3.50 5.76 -4.68
CA GLY A 108 2.49 4.71 -4.45
C GLY A 108 2.23 4.40 -2.97
N GLY A 109 3.21 4.60 -2.08
CA GLY A 109 3.03 4.43 -0.64
C GLY A 109 2.19 5.55 -0.01
N ASN A 110 2.36 6.77 -0.47
CA ASN A 110 1.50 7.88 -0.07
C ASN A 110 0.08 7.70 -0.64
N GLU A 111 -0.04 7.23 -1.89
CA GLU A 111 -1.32 6.91 -2.52
C GLU A 111 -2.06 5.78 -1.79
N LEU A 112 -1.32 4.75 -1.32
CA LEU A 112 -1.87 3.70 -0.46
C LEU A 112 -2.36 4.25 0.88
N ALA A 113 -1.58 5.12 1.54
CA ALA A 113 -2.01 5.76 2.77
C ALA A 113 -3.26 6.63 2.56
N MET A 114 -3.36 7.33 1.42
CA MET A 114 -4.54 8.13 1.07
C MET A 114 -5.79 7.28 0.79
N SER A 115 -5.63 6.04 0.34
CA SER A 115 -6.76 5.11 0.12
C SER A 115 -7.37 4.55 1.41
N CYS A 116 -6.70 4.73 2.56
CA CYS A 116 -7.24 4.37 3.86
C CYS A 116 -8.13 5.49 4.43
N ASP A 117 -9.07 5.15 5.32
CA ASP A 117 -10.00 6.10 5.96
C ASP A 117 -9.26 7.04 6.92
N ILE A 118 -8.36 6.49 7.72
CA ILE A 118 -7.62 7.22 8.76
C ILE A 118 -6.12 6.99 8.57
N ARG A 119 -5.34 8.04 8.77
CA ARG A 119 -3.88 8.01 8.76
C ARG A 119 -3.35 8.40 10.12
N LEU A 120 -2.62 7.48 10.76
CA LEU A 120 -1.78 7.74 11.92
C LEU A 120 -0.32 7.61 11.50
N CYS A 121 0.57 8.38 12.06
CA CYS A 121 1.97 8.32 11.71
C CYS A 121 2.90 8.42 12.91
N SER A 122 4.07 7.82 12.81
CA SER A 122 5.18 8.01 13.73
C SER A 122 5.90 9.33 13.46
N ASP A 123 6.73 9.77 14.41
CA ASP A 123 7.49 11.03 14.32
C ASP A 123 8.47 11.06 13.14
N ASN A 124 8.94 9.88 12.70
CA ASN A 124 9.86 9.72 11.58
C ASN A 124 9.15 9.54 10.23
N ALA A 125 7.82 9.63 10.19
CA ALA A 125 7.07 9.48 8.95
C ALA A 125 7.34 10.63 7.99
N VAL A 126 7.55 10.28 6.71
CA VAL A 126 7.75 11.25 5.63
C VAL A 126 6.79 10.92 4.49
N PHE A 127 5.93 11.87 4.17
CA PHE A 127 4.99 11.77 3.06
C PHE A 127 5.49 12.57 1.86
N GLY A 128 5.27 12.05 0.66
CA GLY A 128 5.65 12.78 -0.56
C GLY A 128 5.22 12.09 -1.85
N GLN A 129 5.21 12.89 -2.92
CA GLN A 129 4.97 12.44 -4.29
C GLN A 129 6.20 12.78 -5.14
N PRO A 130 7.24 11.94 -5.14
CA PRO A 130 8.48 12.19 -5.88
C PRO A 130 8.27 12.24 -7.40
N GLU A 131 7.14 11.73 -7.90
CA GLU A 131 6.70 11.80 -9.30
C GLU A 131 6.76 13.23 -9.84
N VAL A 132 6.43 14.25 -9.03
CA VAL A 132 6.47 15.66 -9.46
C VAL A 132 7.88 16.13 -9.81
N GLY A 133 8.89 15.61 -9.11
CA GLY A 133 10.31 15.88 -9.42
C GLY A 133 10.79 15.19 -10.70
N LEU A 134 10.07 14.18 -11.17
CA LEU A 134 10.34 13.44 -12.40
C LEU A 134 9.52 13.96 -13.59
N GLY A 135 8.61 14.91 -13.37
CA GLY A 135 7.72 15.45 -14.40
C GLY A 135 6.63 14.47 -14.85
N ILE A 136 6.26 13.53 -14.00
CA ILE A 136 5.18 12.56 -14.25
C ILE A 136 4.06 12.71 -13.22
N THR A 137 2.88 12.19 -13.54
CA THR A 137 1.75 12.16 -12.62
C THR A 137 1.82 10.95 -11.69
N PRO A 138 1.28 11.04 -10.44
CA PRO A 138 1.07 9.89 -9.58
C PRO A 138 0.24 8.79 -10.27
N GLY A 139 0.75 7.56 -10.27
CA GLY A 139 0.21 6.46 -11.09
C GLY A 139 -0.95 5.69 -10.45
N PHE A 140 -1.11 5.77 -9.13
CA PHE A 140 -2.11 5.01 -8.38
C PHE A 140 -3.24 5.88 -7.80
N GLY A 141 -3.55 6.98 -8.49
CA GLY A 141 -4.71 7.81 -8.20
C GLY A 141 -4.46 8.97 -7.24
N GLY A 142 -3.19 9.30 -6.93
CA GLY A 142 -2.83 10.34 -5.97
C GLY A 142 -3.29 11.76 -6.33
N THR A 143 -3.68 12.00 -7.58
CA THR A 143 -4.28 13.28 -8.00
C THR A 143 -5.78 13.38 -7.70
N GLN A 144 -6.40 12.28 -7.27
CA GLN A 144 -7.85 12.17 -7.09
C GLN A 144 -8.26 11.88 -5.64
N ARG A 145 -7.33 11.35 -4.81
CA ARG A 145 -7.52 11.06 -3.37
C ARG A 145 -7.00 12.20 -2.50
#